data_b3e73aad36b15414f0299fff69123bb2
#
_entry.id   b3e73aad36b15414f0299fff69123bb2
#
_cell.length_a   1.000
_cell.length_b   1.000
_cell.length_c   1.000
_cell.angle_alpha   90.00
_cell.angle_beta   90.00
_cell.angle_gamma   90.00
#
_symmetry.space_group_name_H-M   'P 1'
#
loop_
_entity.id
_entity.type
_entity.pdbx_description
1 polymer ?
#
loop_
_entity_poly.entity_id
_entity_poly.type
_entity_poly.pdbx_seq_one_letter_code
_entity_poly.pdbx_strand_id
1 'polypeptide(L)'
;MTDASQRNVMRRKMRAYRQALTPAEQNHASITLCQIALSSTHFTNASTIAFYWPIDGEINPIPLMRAALKSGKCCTLPVVPEEEEGLLTFQRVTGSTRFVRDKFGVWTPRPTAAGLVTPTDHDLILTPLVGYTRKGDRLGFGGGFYDRLFDAIGHTANLPLPNLPLKVGCAHQGQEITSDWSPAPWDRPLDVVLTDQALITVSSQASFEESSHDR
;
A
#
# COMPACT_ATOMS: atom_id res chain seq x y z
N MET A 1 21.92 -2.09 -19.43
CA MET A 1 21.66 -2.66 -18.09
C MET A 1 20.39 -3.48 -18.20
N THR A 2 20.29 -4.63 -17.56
CA THR A 2 19.03 -5.40 -17.52
C THR A 2 18.00 -4.66 -16.66
N ASP A 3 16.71 -4.85 -16.94
CA ASP A 3 15.61 -4.25 -16.19
C ASP A 3 15.73 -4.53 -14.65
N ALA A 4 16.07 -5.75 -14.28
CA ALA A 4 16.32 -6.13 -12.89
C ALA A 4 17.46 -5.31 -12.23
N SER A 5 18.52 -4.97 -12.98
CA SER A 5 19.62 -4.14 -12.51
C SER A 5 19.17 -2.70 -12.25
N GLN A 6 18.38 -2.13 -13.16
CA GLN A 6 17.83 -0.77 -13.00
C GLN A 6 16.89 -0.69 -11.79
N ARG A 7 16.01 -1.67 -11.61
CA ARG A 7 15.10 -1.76 -10.43
C ARG A 7 15.89 -1.82 -9.11
N ASN A 8 16.98 -2.58 -9.06
CA ASN A 8 17.83 -2.67 -7.87
C ASN A 8 18.58 -1.37 -7.56
N VAL A 9 19.05 -0.66 -8.59
CA VAL A 9 19.66 0.67 -8.43
C VAL A 9 18.63 1.66 -7.87
N MET A 10 17.42 1.67 -8.43
CA MET A 10 16.34 2.53 -7.97
C MET A 10 15.93 2.21 -6.53
N ARG A 11 15.77 0.93 -6.18
CA ARG A 11 15.50 0.52 -4.78
C ARG A 11 16.56 1.07 -3.81
N ARG A 12 17.84 0.93 -4.13
CA ARG A 12 18.92 1.45 -3.29
C ARG A 12 18.84 2.96 -3.12
N LYS A 13 18.61 3.69 -4.21
CA LYS A 13 18.47 5.17 -4.17
C LYS A 13 17.33 5.61 -3.26
N MET A 14 16.14 5.04 -3.44
CA MET A 14 14.95 5.41 -2.68
C MET A 14 15.02 4.98 -1.20
N ARG A 15 15.61 3.83 -0.92
CA ARG A 15 15.87 3.40 0.46
C ARG A 15 16.88 4.30 1.15
N ALA A 16 17.98 4.66 0.47
CA ALA A 16 18.96 5.60 1.02
C ALA A 16 18.32 6.94 1.35
N TYR A 17 17.42 7.46 0.48
CA TYR A 17 16.67 8.69 0.75
C TYR A 17 15.90 8.60 2.07
N ARG A 18 15.03 7.61 2.23
CA ARG A 18 14.17 7.51 3.41
C ARG A 18 14.92 7.17 4.70
N GLN A 19 16.07 6.46 4.60
CA GLN A 19 16.96 6.17 5.71
C GLN A 19 17.77 7.39 6.15
N ALA A 20 17.98 8.37 5.28
CA ALA A 20 18.65 9.62 5.59
C ALA A 20 17.73 10.63 6.31
N LEU A 21 16.43 10.42 6.29
CA LEU A 21 15.48 11.27 7.02
C LEU A 21 15.70 11.14 8.54
N THR A 22 15.81 12.28 9.19
CA THR A 22 15.90 12.33 10.66
C THR A 22 14.61 11.83 11.32
N PRO A 23 14.65 11.38 12.58
CA PRO A 23 13.44 11.02 13.32
C PRO A 23 12.38 12.13 13.37
N ALA A 24 12.81 13.39 13.40
CA ALA A 24 11.90 14.53 13.39
C ALA A 24 11.18 14.68 12.04
N GLU A 25 11.90 14.54 10.93
CA GLU A 25 11.33 14.58 9.57
C GLU A 25 10.37 13.40 9.33
N GLN A 26 10.75 12.19 9.75
CA GLN A 26 9.88 11.01 9.65
C GLN A 26 8.60 11.18 10.47
N ASN A 27 8.70 11.72 11.68
CA ASN A 27 7.53 12.00 12.52
C ASN A 27 6.64 13.08 11.90
N HIS A 28 7.23 14.16 11.39
CA HIS A 28 6.49 15.22 10.70
C HIS A 28 5.75 14.67 9.48
N ALA A 29 6.43 13.92 8.62
CA ALA A 29 5.85 13.27 7.45
C ALA A 29 4.66 12.36 7.82
N SER A 30 4.80 11.58 8.90
CA SER A 30 3.74 10.71 9.41
C SER A 30 2.51 11.48 9.87
N ILE A 31 2.69 12.61 10.57
CA ILE A 31 1.60 13.47 11.03
C ILE A 31 0.89 14.12 9.84
N THR A 32 1.65 14.66 8.90
CA THR A 32 1.10 15.34 7.71
C THR A 32 0.36 14.35 6.81
N LEU A 33 0.91 13.16 6.56
CA LEU A 33 0.21 12.07 5.87
C LEU A 33 -1.13 11.76 6.53
N CYS A 34 -1.16 11.67 7.87
CA CYS A 34 -2.38 11.44 8.62
C CYS A 34 -3.41 12.57 8.39
N GLN A 35 -3.00 13.84 8.43
CA GLN A 35 -3.87 14.99 8.20
C GLN A 35 -4.46 14.98 6.78
N ILE A 36 -3.64 14.71 5.76
CA ILE A 36 -4.08 14.64 4.37
C ILE A 36 -5.10 13.50 4.18
N ALA A 37 -4.83 12.32 4.76
CA ALA A 37 -5.76 11.20 4.69
C ALA A 37 -7.10 11.52 5.34
N LEU A 38 -7.10 12.12 6.54
CA LEU A 38 -8.31 12.45 7.30
C LEU A 38 -9.19 13.49 6.59
N SER A 39 -8.63 14.34 5.73
CA SER A 39 -9.38 15.30 4.90
C SER A 39 -9.92 14.70 3.60
N SER A 40 -9.56 13.46 3.28
CA SER A 40 -9.95 12.78 2.03
C SER A 40 -11.26 12.01 2.20
N THR A 41 -12.13 12.10 1.18
CA THR A 41 -13.38 11.31 1.12
C THR A 41 -13.13 9.81 1.04
N HIS A 42 -12.04 9.38 0.41
CA HIS A 42 -11.65 7.98 0.40
C HIS A 42 -11.50 7.42 1.81
N PHE A 43 -10.83 8.16 2.68
CA PHE A 43 -10.59 7.72 4.05
C PHE A 43 -11.81 7.91 4.94
N THR A 44 -12.54 9.04 4.82
CA THR A 44 -13.71 9.31 5.67
C THR A 44 -14.84 8.32 5.43
N ASN A 45 -15.06 7.90 4.18
CA ASN A 45 -16.12 6.96 3.80
C ASN A 45 -15.74 5.49 4.06
N ALA A 46 -14.45 5.17 4.16
CA ALA A 46 -14.01 3.81 4.41
C ALA A 46 -14.40 3.35 5.83
N SER A 47 -14.90 2.15 5.95
CA SER A 47 -15.25 1.47 7.20
C SER A 47 -14.19 0.46 7.63
N THR A 48 -13.58 -0.23 6.65
CA THR A 48 -12.56 -1.27 6.87
C THR A 48 -11.28 -0.92 6.12
N ILE A 49 -10.18 -0.77 6.85
CA ILE A 49 -8.91 -0.29 6.30
C ILE A 49 -7.77 -1.23 6.69
N ALA A 50 -7.06 -1.76 5.69
CA ALA A 50 -5.81 -2.45 5.91
C ALA A 50 -4.65 -1.45 6.00
N PHE A 51 -3.88 -1.58 7.06
CA PHE A 51 -2.64 -0.83 7.30
C PHE A 51 -1.43 -1.75 7.13
N TYR A 52 -0.24 -1.22 7.30
CA TYR A 52 1.00 -1.98 7.42
C TYR A 52 1.81 -1.51 8.63
N TRP A 53 2.70 -2.34 9.12
CA TRP A 53 3.68 -1.96 10.13
C TRP A 53 4.93 -1.43 9.45
N PRO A 54 5.32 -0.17 9.69
CA PRO A 54 6.42 0.45 8.94
C PRO A 54 7.78 -0.15 9.34
N ILE A 55 8.63 -0.37 8.36
CA ILE A 55 9.99 -0.86 8.53
C ILE A 55 10.96 -0.03 7.67
N ASP A 56 12.24 -0.07 7.98
CA ASP A 56 13.33 0.46 7.14
C ASP A 56 13.09 1.91 6.68
N GLY A 57 12.59 2.79 7.57
CA GLY A 57 12.31 4.20 7.27
C GLY A 57 11.07 4.45 6.39
N GLU A 58 10.19 3.46 6.21
CA GLU A 58 8.88 3.69 5.57
C GLU A 58 8.09 4.77 6.28
N ILE A 59 7.31 5.54 5.52
CA ILE A 59 6.41 6.51 6.14
C ILE A 59 5.45 5.77 7.09
N ASN A 60 5.27 6.31 8.28
CA ASN A 60 4.59 5.60 9.35
C ASN A 60 3.07 5.89 9.35
N PRO A 61 2.20 4.91 8.99
CA PRO A 61 0.75 5.08 8.97
C PRO A 61 0.08 4.84 10.34
N ILE A 62 0.85 4.51 11.40
CA ILE A 62 0.28 4.18 12.71
C ILE A 62 -0.51 5.33 13.35
N PRO A 63 -0.12 6.62 13.23
CA PRO A 63 -0.98 7.72 13.69
C PRO A 63 -2.34 7.73 13.00
N LEU A 64 -2.40 7.46 11.70
CA LEU A 64 -3.63 7.35 10.93
C LEU A 64 -4.47 6.13 11.38
N MET A 65 -3.84 4.97 11.61
CA MET A 65 -4.52 3.80 12.15
C MET A 65 -5.14 4.07 13.51
N ARG A 66 -4.43 4.78 14.39
CA ARG A 66 -4.96 5.18 15.71
C ARG A 66 -6.17 6.12 15.59
N ALA A 67 -6.15 7.06 14.65
CA ALA A 67 -7.28 7.94 14.37
C ALA A 67 -8.48 7.14 13.82
N ALA A 68 -8.26 6.20 12.91
CA ALA A 68 -9.28 5.29 12.38
C ALA A 68 -9.94 4.45 13.48
N LEU A 69 -9.14 3.83 14.35
CA LEU A 69 -9.64 3.06 15.49
C LEU A 69 -10.49 3.92 16.45
N LYS A 70 -10.06 5.16 16.75
CA LYS A 70 -10.82 6.09 17.58
C LYS A 70 -12.16 6.49 16.95
N SER A 71 -12.24 6.50 15.62
CA SER A 71 -13.46 6.77 14.85
C SER A 71 -14.34 5.53 14.66
N GLY A 72 -14.02 4.40 15.29
CA GLY A 72 -14.79 3.15 15.21
C GLY A 72 -14.59 2.36 13.93
N LYS A 73 -13.62 2.70 13.08
CA LYS A 73 -13.32 1.96 11.87
C LYS A 73 -12.66 0.61 12.17
N CYS A 74 -12.91 -0.39 11.34
CA CYS A 74 -12.21 -1.66 11.38
C CYS A 74 -10.80 -1.49 10.79
N CYS A 75 -9.77 -1.69 11.60
CA CYS A 75 -8.38 -1.60 11.16
C CYS A 75 -7.75 -2.99 11.20
N THR A 76 -6.98 -3.31 10.18
CA THR A 76 -6.25 -4.57 10.09
C THR A 76 -4.77 -4.35 9.81
N LEU A 77 -3.98 -5.37 10.12
CA LEU A 77 -2.56 -5.45 9.73
C LEU A 77 -2.31 -6.80 9.03
N PRO A 78 -1.37 -6.82 8.08
CA PRO A 78 -1.06 -8.04 7.35
C PRO A 78 -0.34 -9.06 8.23
N VAL A 79 -0.58 -10.32 7.91
CA VAL A 79 0.19 -11.47 8.37
C VAL A 79 0.84 -12.09 7.14
N VAL A 80 2.17 -12.16 7.18
CA VAL A 80 2.95 -12.76 6.10
C VAL A 80 2.80 -14.28 6.18
N PRO A 81 2.51 -14.96 5.05
CA PRO A 81 2.40 -16.41 5.02
C PRO A 81 3.77 -17.06 5.28
N GLU A 82 3.76 -18.28 5.81
CA GLU A 82 4.98 -19.08 5.99
C GLU A 82 5.58 -19.49 4.64
N GLU A 83 4.74 -19.82 3.69
CA GLU A 83 5.11 -20.18 2.31
C GLU A 83 5.54 -18.92 1.54
N GLU A 84 6.58 -19.04 0.70
CA GLU A 84 7.11 -17.90 -0.08
C GLU A 84 6.11 -17.33 -1.09
N GLU A 85 5.30 -18.20 -1.70
CA GLU A 85 4.29 -17.83 -2.70
C GLU A 85 2.89 -17.60 -2.09
N GLY A 86 2.77 -17.72 -0.78
CA GLY A 86 1.51 -17.52 -0.08
C GLY A 86 0.98 -16.09 -0.18
N LEU A 87 -0.32 -15.93 0.04
CA LEU A 87 -0.99 -14.62 0.05
C LEU A 87 -0.97 -14.01 1.44
N LEU A 88 -0.87 -12.69 1.49
CA LEU A 88 -1.11 -11.95 2.73
C LEU A 88 -2.52 -12.20 3.24
N THR A 89 -2.62 -12.48 4.53
CA THR A 89 -3.90 -12.45 5.26
C THR A 89 -3.94 -11.22 6.16
N PHE A 90 -5.12 -10.82 6.61
CA PHE A 90 -5.28 -9.63 7.43
C PHE A 90 -5.93 -9.97 8.75
N GLN A 91 -5.36 -9.45 9.83
CA GLN A 91 -5.89 -9.61 11.19
C GLN A 91 -6.37 -8.27 11.73
N ARG A 92 -7.58 -8.27 12.29
CA ARG A 92 -8.17 -7.11 12.95
C ARG A 92 -7.32 -6.67 14.15
N VAL A 93 -7.11 -5.37 14.25
CA VAL A 93 -6.43 -4.74 15.37
C VAL A 93 -7.47 -4.17 16.35
N THR A 94 -7.31 -4.51 17.62
CA THR A 94 -8.13 -4.03 18.74
C THR A 94 -7.24 -3.66 19.91
N GLY A 95 -7.80 -3.10 20.98
CA GLY A 95 -7.05 -2.82 22.22
C GLY A 95 -6.49 -4.08 22.91
N SER A 96 -7.00 -5.28 22.58
CA SER A 96 -6.54 -6.56 23.13
C SER A 96 -5.67 -7.38 22.17
N THR A 97 -5.34 -6.82 20.99
CA THR A 97 -4.51 -7.52 20.00
C THR A 97 -3.14 -7.83 20.57
N ARG A 98 -2.75 -9.11 20.50
CA ARG A 98 -1.40 -9.55 20.82
C ARG A 98 -0.54 -9.49 19.57
N PHE A 99 0.63 -8.88 19.69
CA PHE A 99 1.61 -8.80 18.60
C PHE A 99 2.72 -9.81 18.79
N VAL A 100 3.21 -10.34 17.68
CA VAL A 100 4.37 -11.23 17.60
C VAL A 100 5.33 -10.70 16.53
N ARG A 101 6.53 -11.27 16.44
CA ARG A 101 7.43 -11.00 15.31
C ARG A 101 7.24 -12.08 14.26
N ASP A 102 7.11 -11.65 13.00
CA ASP A 102 7.10 -12.56 11.86
C ASP A 102 8.52 -13.02 11.47
N LYS A 103 8.65 -13.81 10.42
CA LYS A 103 9.92 -14.33 9.90
C LYS A 103 10.91 -13.23 9.42
N PHE A 104 10.42 -12.01 9.20
CA PHE A 104 11.24 -10.83 8.85
C PHE A 104 11.52 -9.94 10.08
N GLY A 105 11.08 -10.34 11.26
CA GLY A 105 11.22 -9.55 12.48
C GLY A 105 10.25 -8.37 12.59
N VAL A 106 9.23 -8.32 11.74
CA VAL A 106 8.21 -7.25 11.73
C VAL A 106 7.12 -7.57 12.74
N TRP A 107 6.63 -6.55 13.44
CA TRP A 107 5.50 -6.71 14.34
C TRP A 107 4.22 -7.00 13.54
N THR A 108 3.59 -8.11 13.83
CA THR A 108 2.34 -8.54 13.20
C THR A 108 1.34 -8.99 14.28
N PRO A 109 0.03 -8.82 14.09
CA PRO A 109 -0.96 -9.40 14.99
C PRO A 109 -0.83 -10.92 15.01
N ARG A 110 -0.92 -11.52 16.20
CA ARG A 110 -1.00 -12.99 16.29
C ARG A 110 -2.26 -13.46 15.56
N PRO A 111 -2.14 -14.38 14.59
CA PRO A 111 -3.28 -14.86 13.82
C PRO A 111 -4.32 -15.55 14.72
N THR A 112 -5.59 -15.25 14.50
CA THR A 112 -6.75 -15.91 15.14
C THR A 112 -7.88 -16.02 14.13
N ALA A 113 -8.69 -17.08 14.21
CA ALA A 113 -9.82 -17.24 13.31
C ALA A 113 -10.83 -16.08 13.43
N ALA A 114 -11.09 -15.59 14.63
CA ALA A 114 -12.02 -14.50 14.89
C ALA A 114 -11.52 -13.12 14.42
N GLY A 115 -10.21 -12.96 14.25
CA GLY A 115 -9.59 -11.71 13.79
C GLY A 115 -9.37 -11.64 12.29
N LEU A 116 -9.56 -12.73 11.56
CA LEU A 116 -9.34 -12.79 10.11
C LEU A 116 -10.34 -11.89 9.38
N VAL A 117 -9.81 -11.06 8.47
CA VAL A 117 -10.60 -10.21 7.56
C VAL A 117 -10.15 -10.53 6.14
N THR A 118 -11.11 -10.83 5.29
CA THR A 118 -10.84 -11.17 3.89
C THR A 118 -10.30 -9.92 3.14
N PRO A 119 -9.33 -10.05 2.24
CA PRO A 119 -8.81 -8.90 1.48
C PRO A 119 -9.89 -8.08 0.78
N THR A 120 -10.92 -8.72 0.21
CA THR A 120 -12.04 -8.07 -0.49
C THR A 120 -13.03 -7.36 0.44
N ASP A 121 -12.97 -7.60 1.75
CA ASP A 121 -13.83 -6.93 2.74
C ASP A 121 -13.25 -5.57 3.19
N HIS A 122 -12.12 -5.15 2.63
CA HIS A 122 -11.55 -3.83 2.87
C HIS A 122 -12.08 -2.81 1.88
N ASP A 123 -12.28 -1.58 2.34
CA ASP A 123 -12.51 -0.42 1.47
C ASP A 123 -11.18 0.14 0.96
N LEU A 124 -10.16 0.15 1.82
CA LEU A 124 -8.82 0.65 1.50
C LEU A 124 -7.75 -0.38 1.93
N ILE A 125 -6.74 -0.57 1.08
CA ILE A 125 -5.52 -1.30 1.43
C ILE A 125 -4.34 -0.35 1.31
N LEU A 126 -3.83 0.12 2.45
CA LEU A 126 -2.60 0.90 2.49
C LEU A 126 -1.41 -0.02 2.26
N THR A 127 -0.57 0.37 1.29
CA THR A 127 0.51 -0.47 0.78
C THR A 127 1.85 0.23 0.96
N PRO A 128 2.83 -0.40 1.62
CA PRO A 128 4.19 0.12 1.69
C PRO A 128 4.87 0.02 0.32
N LEU A 129 5.81 0.92 0.07
CA LEU A 129 6.56 0.92 -1.17
C LEU A 129 7.97 1.50 -0.99
N VAL A 130 8.82 1.22 -1.96
CA VAL A 130 10.17 1.79 -2.04
C VAL A 130 10.18 3.04 -2.92
N GLY A 131 9.37 3.06 -3.98
CA GLY A 131 9.21 4.20 -4.85
C GLY A 131 7.90 4.12 -5.62
N TYR A 132 7.45 5.24 -6.16
CA TYR A 132 6.20 5.34 -6.91
C TYR A 132 6.32 6.31 -8.08
N THR A 133 5.44 6.18 -9.07
CA THR A 133 5.20 7.19 -10.09
C THR A 133 3.83 7.83 -9.90
N ARG A 134 3.62 9.03 -10.46
CA ARG A 134 2.29 9.67 -10.48
C ARG A 134 1.26 8.91 -11.31
N LYS A 135 1.71 7.94 -12.11
CA LYS A 135 0.84 7.04 -12.88
C LYS A 135 0.35 5.83 -12.07
N GLY A 136 0.74 5.74 -10.79
CA GLY A 136 0.36 4.65 -9.90
C GLY A 136 1.31 3.45 -9.93
N ASP A 137 2.39 3.49 -10.69
CA ASP A 137 3.36 2.40 -10.67
C ASP A 137 4.06 2.34 -9.31
N ARG A 138 4.27 1.14 -8.81
CA ARG A 138 4.85 0.89 -7.50
C ARG A 138 6.10 0.05 -7.59
N LEU A 139 7.19 0.56 -7.05
CA LEU A 139 8.41 -0.19 -6.81
C LEU A 139 8.39 -0.76 -5.38
N GLY A 140 8.16 -2.05 -5.25
CA GLY A 140 8.18 -2.74 -3.97
C GLY A 140 9.58 -3.22 -3.55
N PHE A 141 9.69 -3.85 -2.37
CA PHE A 141 10.91 -4.44 -1.84
C PHE A 141 11.48 -5.61 -2.67
N GLY A 142 10.63 -6.30 -3.42
CA GLY A 142 11.00 -7.44 -4.26
C GLY A 142 10.38 -8.77 -3.83
N GLY A 143 9.71 -8.86 -2.70
CA GLY A 143 9.02 -10.08 -2.24
C GLY A 143 7.68 -10.38 -2.92
N GLY A 144 7.11 -9.44 -3.69
CA GLY A 144 5.90 -9.61 -4.48
C GLY A 144 4.60 -9.83 -3.71
N PHE A 145 4.59 -9.69 -2.38
CA PHE A 145 3.42 -9.99 -1.54
C PHE A 145 2.17 -9.20 -1.92
N TYR A 146 2.32 -7.89 -2.14
CA TYR A 146 1.18 -7.04 -2.53
C TYR A 146 0.79 -7.21 -4.00
N ASP A 147 1.72 -7.54 -4.89
CA ASP A 147 1.40 -7.82 -6.30
C ASP A 147 0.57 -9.09 -6.41
N ARG A 148 0.97 -10.18 -5.72
CA ARG A 148 0.17 -11.40 -5.62
C ARG A 148 -1.19 -11.18 -4.98
N LEU A 149 -1.24 -10.37 -3.91
CA LEU A 149 -2.50 -10.02 -3.23
C LEU A 149 -3.46 -9.31 -4.18
N PHE A 150 -3.00 -8.28 -4.89
CA PHE A 150 -3.83 -7.51 -5.80
C PHE A 150 -4.22 -8.29 -7.05
N ASP A 151 -3.37 -9.18 -7.51
CA ASP A 151 -3.68 -10.13 -8.57
C ASP A 151 -4.80 -11.08 -8.15
N ALA A 152 -4.69 -11.68 -6.97
CA ALA A 152 -5.71 -12.56 -6.41
C ALA A 152 -7.06 -11.85 -6.20
N ILE A 153 -7.06 -10.61 -5.69
CA ILE A 153 -8.26 -9.78 -5.57
C ILE A 153 -8.90 -9.56 -6.94
N GLY A 154 -8.10 -9.22 -7.97
CA GLY A 154 -8.58 -9.00 -9.33
C GLY A 154 -9.19 -10.24 -9.97
N HIS A 155 -8.63 -11.43 -9.71
CA HIS A 155 -9.16 -12.71 -10.23
C HIS A 155 -10.38 -13.22 -9.44
N THR A 156 -10.50 -12.89 -8.17
CA THR A 156 -11.67 -13.28 -7.35
C THR A 156 -12.91 -12.46 -7.73
N ALA A 157 -12.72 -11.39 -8.49
CA ALA A 157 -13.77 -10.44 -8.85
C ALA A 157 -14.69 -10.94 -9.97
N ASN A 158 -15.57 -11.86 -9.66
CA ASN A 158 -16.94 -11.85 -10.16
C ASN A 158 -17.76 -10.67 -9.55
N LEU A 159 -17.08 -9.79 -8.78
CA LEU A 159 -17.64 -8.59 -8.17
C LEU A 159 -17.56 -7.43 -9.16
N PRO A 160 -18.59 -6.57 -9.24
CA PRO A 160 -18.49 -5.31 -9.99
C PRO A 160 -17.28 -4.51 -9.49
N LEU A 161 -16.50 -3.95 -10.40
CA LEU A 161 -15.28 -3.15 -10.10
C LEU A 161 -15.43 -2.10 -8.96
N PRO A 162 -16.60 -1.45 -8.75
CA PRO A 162 -16.76 -0.47 -7.67
C PRO A 162 -16.67 -1.04 -6.24
N ASN A 163 -16.69 -2.36 -6.08
CA ASN A 163 -16.61 -3.01 -4.77
C ASN A 163 -15.23 -3.58 -4.43
N LEU A 164 -14.21 -3.34 -5.27
CA LEU A 164 -12.84 -3.74 -4.94
C LEU A 164 -12.18 -2.71 -4.01
N PRO A 165 -11.32 -3.15 -3.07
CA PRO A 165 -10.61 -2.22 -2.21
C PRO A 165 -9.69 -1.30 -3.01
N LEU A 166 -9.68 -0.01 -2.67
CA LEU A 166 -8.74 0.93 -3.25
C LEU A 166 -7.32 0.61 -2.77
N LYS A 167 -6.41 0.50 -3.71
CA LYS A 167 -4.97 0.28 -3.49
C LYS A 167 -4.29 1.62 -3.26
N VAL A 168 -3.94 1.92 -2.01
CA VAL A 168 -3.35 3.20 -1.62
C VAL A 168 -1.88 3.01 -1.29
N GLY A 169 -0.99 3.51 -2.13
CA GLY A 169 0.44 3.51 -1.84
C GLY A 169 0.81 4.62 -0.87
N CYS A 170 1.54 4.29 0.21
CA CYS A 170 2.02 5.28 1.17
C CYS A 170 3.52 5.51 1.02
N ALA A 171 3.93 6.77 0.88
CA ALA A 171 5.32 7.14 0.62
C ALA A 171 5.70 8.50 1.21
N HIS A 172 6.99 8.70 1.47
CA HIS A 172 7.51 10.07 1.55
C HIS A 172 7.54 10.69 0.15
N GLN A 173 7.25 11.99 0.04
CA GLN A 173 7.22 12.68 -1.26
C GLN A 173 8.49 12.47 -2.09
N GLY A 174 9.66 12.45 -1.46
CA GLY A 174 10.94 12.26 -2.17
C GLY A 174 11.19 10.83 -2.67
N GLN A 175 10.23 9.91 -2.49
CA GLN A 175 10.25 8.58 -3.12
C GLN A 175 9.57 8.57 -4.50
N GLU A 176 9.21 9.73 -5.04
CA GLU A 176 8.68 9.86 -6.41
C GLU A 176 9.77 9.52 -7.44
N ILE A 177 9.48 8.58 -8.33
CA ILE A 177 10.35 8.19 -9.44
C ILE A 177 9.98 9.08 -10.63
N THR A 178 10.87 10.01 -10.99
CA THR A 178 10.67 10.96 -12.09
C THR A 178 11.49 10.61 -13.34
N SER A 179 12.34 9.59 -13.26
CA SER A 179 13.15 9.08 -14.38
C SER A 179 12.39 8.01 -15.17
N ASP A 180 12.90 7.71 -16.37
CA ASP A 180 12.39 6.64 -17.21
C ASP A 180 12.55 5.29 -16.49
N TRP A 181 11.48 4.87 -15.86
CA TRP A 181 11.33 3.57 -15.22
C TRP A 181 9.97 2.98 -15.63
N SER A 182 9.98 1.71 -16.00
CA SER A 182 8.76 1.00 -16.36
C SER A 182 8.45 -0.08 -15.34
N PRO A 183 7.16 -0.28 -14.98
CA PRO A 183 6.75 -1.40 -14.15
C PRO A 183 6.97 -2.72 -14.90
N ALA A 184 7.15 -3.80 -14.15
CA ALA A 184 7.16 -5.14 -14.73
C ALA A 184 5.73 -5.60 -15.06
N PRO A 185 5.53 -6.58 -15.95
CA PRO A 185 4.19 -7.04 -16.34
C PRO A 185 3.33 -7.58 -15.18
N TRP A 186 3.97 -8.01 -14.11
CA TRP A 186 3.29 -8.52 -12.91
C TRP A 186 3.05 -7.45 -11.84
N ASP A 187 3.63 -6.24 -11.97
CA ASP A 187 3.39 -5.15 -11.02
C ASP A 187 1.94 -4.66 -11.19
N ARG A 188 1.21 -4.57 -10.09
CA ARG A 188 -0.19 -4.09 -10.08
C ARG A 188 -0.21 -2.62 -9.68
N PRO A 189 -0.80 -1.73 -10.52
CA PRO A 189 -0.82 -0.31 -10.24
C PRO A 189 -1.68 0.01 -9.01
N LEU A 190 -1.35 1.14 -8.38
CA LEU A 190 -2.12 1.75 -7.31
C LEU A 190 -3.27 2.57 -7.89
N ASP A 191 -4.33 2.76 -7.12
CA ASP A 191 -5.44 3.66 -7.45
C ASP A 191 -5.20 5.06 -6.88
N VAL A 192 -4.45 5.12 -5.76
CA VAL A 192 -4.11 6.37 -5.07
C VAL A 192 -2.69 6.29 -4.52
N VAL A 193 -1.96 7.39 -4.57
CA VAL A 193 -0.71 7.57 -3.82
C VAL A 193 -0.91 8.65 -2.75
N LEU A 194 -0.66 8.29 -1.51
CA LEU A 194 -0.72 9.17 -0.35
C LEU A 194 0.69 9.45 0.16
N THR A 195 1.07 10.72 0.15
CA THR A 195 2.37 11.17 0.65
C THR A 195 2.22 12.12 1.83
N ASP A 196 3.34 12.58 2.37
CA ASP A 196 3.40 13.66 3.35
C ASP A 196 3.15 15.06 2.73
N GLN A 197 2.87 15.17 1.42
CA GLN A 197 2.56 16.44 0.77
C GLN A 197 1.24 16.44 0.01
N ALA A 198 0.80 15.28 -0.49
CA ALA A 198 -0.38 15.20 -1.34
C ALA A 198 -1.06 13.83 -1.30
N LEU A 199 -2.34 13.82 -1.66
CA LEU A 199 -3.07 12.65 -2.10
C LEU A 199 -3.23 12.74 -3.62
N ILE A 200 -2.68 11.78 -4.35
CA ILE A 200 -2.65 11.74 -5.81
C ILE A 200 -3.58 10.62 -6.26
N THR A 201 -4.71 10.97 -6.86
CA THR A 201 -5.60 9.98 -7.51
C THR A 201 -5.00 9.63 -8.87
N VAL A 202 -4.83 8.33 -9.12
CA VAL A 202 -4.35 7.83 -10.40
C VAL A 202 -5.53 7.80 -11.37
N SER A 203 -5.46 8.60 -12.43
CA SER A 203 -6.46 8.55 -13.50
C SER A 203 -6.30 7.23 -14.25
N SER A 204 -7.29 6.35 -14.20
CA SER A 204 -7.34 5.21 -15.10
C SER A 204 -7.44 5.75 -16.54
N GLN A 205 -6.38 5.58 -17.32
CA GLN A 205 -6.50 5.69 -18.77
C GLN A 205 -7.33 4.48 -19.24
N ALA A 206 -8.65 4.63 -19.26
CA ALA A 206 -9.48 3.81 -20.12
C ALA A 206 -9.10 4.19 -21.56
N SER A 207 -8.26 3.36 -22.19
CA SER A 207 -8.01 3.40 -23.62
C SER A 207 -9.33 3.05 -24.32
N PHE A 208 -10.13 4.08 -24.63
CA PHE A 208 -11.09 4.00 -25.71
C PHE A 208 -10.27 4.00 -27.02
N GLU A 209 -9.86 2.81 -27.49
CA GLU A 209 -9.68 2.63 -28.92
C GLU A 209 -11.05 2.73 -29.59
N GLU A 210 -11.39 3.93 -30.01
CA GLU A 210 -12.41 4.10 -31.03
C GLU A 210 -11.95 3.35 -32.29
N SER A 211 -12.49 2.17 -32.50
CA SER A 211 -12.43 1.52 -33.80
C SER A 211 -13.27 2.35 -34.78
N SER A 212 -12.61 3.29 -35.45
CA SER A 212 -13.15 3.90 -36.66
C SER A 212 -13.20 2.83 -37.75
N HIS A 213 -14.34 2.15 -37.84
CA HIS A 213 -14.76 1.52 -39.07
C HIS A 213 -15.29 2.64 -39.95
N ASP A 214 -14.44 3.07 -40.86
CA ASP A 214 -14.91 3.87 -41.99
C ASP A 214 -15.07 2.96 -43.21
N ARG A 215 -16.18 3.12 -43.86
CA ARG A 215 -16.67 2.38 -45.04
C ARG A 215 -15.95 2.83 -46.32
#